data_af97ea8e5aaf1c7069df5420b91a275f
#
_entry.id   af97ea8e5aaf1c7069df5420b91a275f
#
_cell.length_a   1.000
_cell.length_b   1.000
_cell.length_c   1.000
_cell.angle_alpha   90.00
_cell.angle_beta   90.00
_cell.angle_gamma   90.00
#
_symmetry.space_group_name_H-M   'P 1'
#
loop_
_entity.id
_entity.type
_entity.pdbx_description
1 polymer ?
#
loop_
_entity_poly.entity_id
_entity_poly.type
_entity_poly.pdbx_seq_one_letter_code
_entity_poly.pdbx_strand_id
1 'polypeptide(L)'
;MKKNKTEKKKKKGGTRSYRIIYAIFSGIVGFLFNIKVVNKEREPDDGGYVICANHVSATDPIALCYAFRKNQVFFMAKKELFKVPVLAPLIKTMGAFPVDRGGNDVSAVKNAISLLSEKKSMGIFPQGHRYVGVDPRETKPKNGVALVSTKTGADILPCYIWRKNNKFKLFRRTYVIIGDVIPFDSLNYNPEASGEYARITNIAFDKICTLGEEFDAELKAKKANKKANKKSKKSSGDEK
;
A
#
# COMPACT_ATOMS: atom_id res chain seq x y z
N MET A 1 -3.21 47.87 7.00
CA MET A 1 -2.76 46.61 6.34
C MET A 1 -3.71 45.46 6.72
N LYS A 2 -4.61 45.05 5.82
CA LYS A 2 -5.54 43.93 6.03
C LYS A 2 -4.84 42.65 5.58
N LYS A 3 -4.58 41.74 6.53
CA LYS A 3 -4.08 40.39 6.22
C LYS A 3 -5.18 39.60 5.51
N ASN A 4 -4.98 39.27 4.21
CA ASN A 4 -5.81 38.36 3.46
C ASN A 4 -5.57 36.91 3.99
N LYS A 5 -6.48 36.44 4.84
CA LYS A 5 -6.62 35.03 5.18
C LYS A 5 -7.41 34.32 4.09
N THR A 6 -6.74 33.90 3.03
CA THR A 6 -7.27 32.88 2.13
C THR A 6 -6.71 31.51 2.57
N GLU A 7 -7.29 30.95 3.61
CA GLU A 7 -7.14 29.51 3.88
C GLU A 7 -7.77 28.73 2.73
N LYS A 8 -6.92 28.27 1.79
CA LYS A 8 -7.33 27.27 0.81
C LYS A 8 -7.76 26.01 1.58
N LYS A 9 -9.09 25.76 1.67
CA LYS A 9 -9.62 24.47 2.12
C LYS A 9 -8.91 23.39 1.31
N LYS A 10 -8.00 22.62 1.95
CA LYS A 10 -7.34 21.46 1.35
C LYS A 10 -8.44 20.54 0.80
N LYS A 11 -8.48 20.34 -0.52
CA LYS A 11 -9.43 19.42 -1.15
C LYS A 11 -9.09 18.03 -0.65
N LYS A 12 -9.99 17.40 0.10
CA LYS A 12 -9.88 15.98 0.47
C LYS A 12 -9.73 15.17 -0.82
N GLY A 13 -8.75 14.26 -0.86
CA GLY A 13 -8.41 13.47 -2.04
C GLY A 13 -9.59 12.69 -2.62
N GLY A 14 -9.62 12.58 -3.95
CA GLY A 14 -10.63 11.88 -4.72
C GLY A 14 -11.90 12.67 -5.06
N THR A 15 -12.61 12.21 -6.09
CA THR A 15 -13.88 12.77 -6.55
C THR A 15 -15.01 12.55 -5.53
N ARG A 16 -16.13 13.28 -5.65
CA ARG A 16 -17.33 13.06 -4.82
C ARG A 16 -17.84 11.61 -4.95
N SER A 17 -17.87 11.08 -6.16
CA SER A 17 -18.27 9.70 -6.43
C SER A 17 -17.34 8.69 -5.76
N TYR A 18 -16.03 8.91 -5.81
CA TYR A 18 -15.05 8.10 -5.08
C TYR A 18 -15.35 8.07 -3.59
N ARG A 19 -15.58 9.21 -2.96
CA ARG A 19 -15.84 9.27 -1.51
C ARG A 19 -17.10 8.55 -1.07
N ILE A 20 -18.18 8.61 -1.87
CA ILE A 20 -19.43 7.89 -1.58
C ILE A 20 -19.20 6.39 -1.72
N ILE A 21 -18.62 5.95 -2.84
CA ILE A 21 -18.31 4.53 -3.08
C ILE A 21 -17.33 4.00 -2.03
N TYR A 22 -16.31 4.80 -1.68
CA TYR A 22 -15.36 4.44 -0.63
C TYR A 22 -16.04 4.24 0.72
N ALA A 23 -16.99 5.09 1.11
CA ALA A 23 -17.71 4.96 2.38
C ALA A 23 -18.50 3.64 2.46
N ILE A 24 -19.21 3.27 1.39
CA ILE A 24 -19.93 1.99 1.29
C ILE A 24 -18.96 0.81 1.24
N PHE A 25 -17.95 0.90 0.37
CA PHE A 25 -16.92 -0.10 0.17
C PHE A 25 -16.13 -0.38 1.45
N SER A 26 -15.73 0.65 2.20
CA SER A 26 -14.93 0.48 3.41
C SER A 26 -15.67 -0.28 4.51
N GLY A 27 -16.99 -0.13 4.63
CA GLY A 27 -17.81 -0.92 5.57
C GLY A 27 -17.80 -2.41 5.21
N ILE A 28 -18.11 -2.73 3.96
CA ILE A 28 -18.15 -4.11 3.45
C ILE A 28 -16.78 -4.76 3.50
N VAL A 29 -15.76 -4.07 2.97
CA VAL A 29 -14.38 -4.59 2.93
C VAL A 29 -13.80 -4.75 4.33
N GLY A 30 -14.02 -3.77 5.21
CA GLY A 30 -13.57 -3.85 6.61
C GLY A 30 -14.13 -5.06 7.34
N PHE A 31 -15.39 -5.38 7.09
CA PHE A 31 -16.05 -6.56 7.65
C PHE A 31 -15.53 -7.86 7.03
N LEU A 32 -15.58 -7.98 5.70
CA LEU A 32 -15.21 -9.22 4.98
C LEU A 32 -13.71 -9.55 5.10
N PHE A 33 -12.84 -8.55 5.00
CA PHE A 33 -11.39 -8.75 4.99
C PHE A 33 -10.74 -8.49 6.34
N ASN A 34 -11.55 -8.07 7.34
CA ASN A 34 -11.11 -7.85 8.72
C ASN A 34 -9.80 -7.04 8.78
N ILE A 35 -9.76 -5.89 8.08
CA ILE A 35 -8.55 -5.09 7.91
C ILE A 35 -8.32 -4.18 9.10
N LYS A 36 -7.09 -4.17 9.62
CA LYS A 36 -6.57 -3.17 10.54
C LYS A 36 -5.42 -2.40 9.92
N VAL A 37 -5.46 -1.08 10.04
CA VAL A 37 -4.37 -0.21 9.61
C VAL A 37 -3.50 0.13 10.82
N VAL A 38 -2.20 -0.06 10.66
CA VAL A 38 -1.15 0.27 11.64
C VAL A 38 -0.40 1.50 11.13
N ASN A 39 -0.05 2.40 12.03
CA ASN A 39 0.60 3.68 11.74
C ASN A 39 -0.21 4.54 10.74
N LYS A 40 -1.55 4.58 10.91
CA LYS A 40 -2.45 5.34 10.04
C LYS A 40 -2.15 6.85 9.99
N GLU A 41 -1.49 7.37 11.00
CA GLU A 41 -1.03 8.75 11.10
C GLU A 41 0.08 9.08 10.10
N ARG A 42 0.80 8.07 9.60
CA ARG A 42 1.83 8.21 8.55
C ARG A 42 1.24 8.36 7.14
N GLU A 43 -0.08 8.24 6.98
CA GLU A 43 -0.71 8.58 5.71
C GLU A 43 -0.54 10.08 5.44
N PRO A 44 0.17 10.50 4.36
CA PRO A 44 0.37 11.91 4.06
C PRO A 44 -0.96 12.64 3.81
N ASP A 45 -0.99 13.95 4.08
CA ASP A 45 -2.18 14.79 3.86
C ASP A 45 -2.42 15.14 2.38
N ASP A 46 -1.37 15.07 1.57
CA ASP A 46 -1.36 15.33 0.14
C ASP A 46 -1.07 14.06 -0.65
N GLY A 47 -1.31 14.09 -1.95
CA GLY A 47 -1.05 12.98 -2.86
C GLY A 47 0.27 13.11 -3.61
N GLY A 48 0.54 12.16 -4.52
CA GLY A 48 1.72 12.16 -5.38
C GLY A 48 2.81 11.20 -4.92
N TYR A 49 2.44 10.19 -4.16
CA TYR A 49 3.37 9.16 -3.64
C TYR A 49 3.33 7.89 -4.48
N VAL A 50 4.50 7.27 -4.65
CA VAL A 50 4.61 5.87 -5.08
C VAL A 50 4.43 4.99 -3.85
N ILE A 51 3.19 4.52 -3.62
CA ILE A 51 2.87 3.61 -2.53
C ILE A 51 3.27 2.20 -2.95
N CYS A 52 4.20 1.58 -2.27
CA CYS A 52 4.67 0.24 -2.63
C CYS A 52 4.47 -0.75 -1.49
N ALA A 53 4.07 -2.00 -1.85
CA ALA A 53 3.80 -3.05 -0.86
C ALA A 53 4.14 -4.44 -1.39
N ASN A 54 4.27 -5.42 -0.51
CA ASN A 54 4.35 -6.84 -0.87
C ASN A 54 3.05 -7.32 -1.53
N HIS A 55 3.15 -8.36 -2.37
CA HIS A 55 2.01 -8.88 -3.15
C HIS A 55 1.80 -10.38 -2.95
N VAL A 56 0.78 -10.72 -2.19
CA VAL A 56 0.44 -12.12 -1.85
C VAL A 56 -0.96 -12.52 -2.33
N SER A 57 -1.82 -11.57 -2.70
CA SER A 57 -3.21 -11.85 -3.08
C SER A 57 -3.77 -10.84 -4.08
N ALA A 58 -4.77 -11.25 -4.88
CA ALA A 58 -5.54 -10.34 -5.72
C ALA A 58 -6.30 -9.26 -4.92
N THR A 59 -6.45 -9.46 -3.61
CA THR A 59 -7.12 -8.52 -2.70
C THR A 59 -6.18 -7.46 -2.10
N ASP A 60 -4.88 -7.47 -2.44
CA ASP A 60 -3.92 -6.50 -1.89
C ASP A 60 -4.21 -5.05 -2.32
N PRO A 61 -4.57 -4.77 -3.59
CA PRO A 61 -5.00 -3.42 -3.98
C PRO A 61 -6.21 -2.96 -3.15
N ILE A 62 -7.15 -3.86 -2.86
CA ILE A 62 -8.33 -3.58 -2.02
C ILE A 62 -7.90 -3.19 -0.59
N ALA A 63 -6.94 -3.93 -0.02
CA ALA A 63 -6.44 -3.65 1.32
C ALA A 63 -5.72 -2.28 1.39
N LEU A 64 -4.94 -1.92 0.36
CA LEU A 64 -4.32 -0.60 0.28
C LEU A 64 -5.38 0.50 0.07
N CYS A 65 -6.33 0.34 -0.86
CA CYS A 65 -7.43 1.31 -0.99
C CYS A 65 -8.18 1.52 0.33
N TYR A 66 -8.41 0.46 1.10
CA TYR A 66 -9.04 0.56 2.43
C TYR A 66 -8.18 1.35 3.43
N ALA A 67 -6.87 1.16 3.40
CA ALA A 67 -5.94 1.78 4.35
C ALA A 67 -5.80 3.29 4.14
N PHE A 68 -5.82 3.74 2.89
CA PHE A 68 -5.62 5.15 2.53
C PHE A 68 -6.97 5.88 2.46
N ARG A 69 -7.20 6.79 3.41
CA ARG A 69 -8.47 7.52 3.57
C ARG A 69 -8.40 8.97 3.10
N LYS A 70 -7.21 9.55 3.14
CA LYS A 70 -6.96 10.93 2.74
C LYS A 70 -6.72 11.02 1.24
N ASN A 71 -6.07 10.00 0.67
CA ASN A 71 -5.65 9.95 -0.72
C ASN A 71 -6.26 8.77 -1.47
N GLN A 72 -6.77 9.02 -2.67
CA GLN A 72 -7.15 7.96 -3.58
C GLN A 72 -5.87 7.31 -4.13
N VAL A 73 -5.78 5.98 -4.03
CA VAL A 73 -4.65 5.22 -4.57
C VAL A 73 -5.04 4.61 -5.90
N PHE A 74 -4.25 4.89 -6.94
CA PHE A 74 -4.47 4.38 -8.28
C PHE A 74 -3.64 3.11 -8.53
N PHE A 75 -4.20 2.15 -9.25
CA PHE A 75 -3.55 0.86 -9.51
C PHE A 75 -3.65 0.43 -10.96
N MET A 76 -2.61 -0.23 -11.45
CA MET A 76 -2.67 -1.00 -12.69
C MET A 76 -3.45 -2.29 -12.46
N ALA A 77 -4.49 -2.54 -13.23
CA ALA A 77 -5.28 -3.75 -13.16
C ALA A 77 -5.36 -4.43 -14.53
N LYS A 78 -5.42 -5.77 -14.55
CA LYS A 78 -5.48 -6.56 -15.77
C LYS A 78 -6.69 -6.13 -16.62
N LYS A 79 -6.49 -5.86 -17.93
CA LYS A 79 -7.52 -5.32 -18.84
C LYS A 79 -8.80 -6.15 -18.87
N GLU A 80 -8.71 -7.46 -18.66
CA GLU A 80 -9.86 -8.36 -18.65
C GLU A 80 -10.83 -8.08 -17.48
N LEU A 81 -10.35 -7.51 -16.37
CA LEU A 81 -11.21 -7.14 -15.25
C LEU A 81 -12.18 -6.01 -15.61
N PHE A 82 -11.82 -5.20 -16.60
CA PHE A 82 -12.66 -4.10 -17.09
C PHE A 82 -13.75 -4.56 -18.09
N LYS A 83 -13.75 -5.85 -18.47
CA LYS A 83 -14.80 -6.48 -19.27
C LYS A 83 -15.92 -7.07 -18.40
N VAL A 84 -15.71 -7.22 -17.09
CA VAL A 84 -16.70 -7.76 -16.16
C VAL A 84 -17.70 -6.66 -15.80
N PRO A 85 -19.02 -6.78 -16.14
CA PRO A 85 -19.98 -5.68 -16.01
C PRO A 85 -20.01 -5.15 -14.60
N VAL A 86 -20.43 -5.47 -13.60
CA VAL A 86 -20.51 -4.84 -12.26
C VAL A 86 -19.14 -4.45 -11.68
N LEU A 87 -18.09 -5.24 -11.96
CA LEU A 87 -16.74 -5.01 -11.44
C LEU A 87 -16.05 -3.82 -12.13
N ALA A 88 -16.21 -3.67 -13.44
CA ALA A 88 -15.53 -2.63 -14.20
C ALA A 88 -15.81 -1.20 -13.70
N PRO A 89 -17.06 -0.75 -13.50
CA PRO A 89 -17.35 0.58 -12.98
C PRO A 89 -16.82 0.76 -11.54
N LEU A 90 -16.90 -0.28 -10.72
CA LEU A 90 -16.39 -0.24 -9.34
C LEU A 90 -14.88 0.00 -9.30
N ILE A 91 -14.09 -0.84 -9.99
CA ILE A 91 -12.62 -0.71 -9.95
C ILE A 91 -12.14 0.58 -10.62
N LYS A 92 -12.81 1.05 -11.70
CA LYS A 92 -12.52 2.36 -12.31
C LYS A 92 -12.70 3.50 -11.31
N THR A 93 -13.82 3.53 -10.61
CA THR A 93 -14.10 4.57 -9.59
C THR A 93 -13.12 4.48 -8.43
N MET A 94 -12.66 3.28 -8.07
CA MET A 94 -11.63 3.07 -7.05
C MET A 94 -10.22 3.42 -7.53
N GLY A 95 -10.04 3.86 -8.78
CA GLY A 95 -8.75 4.32 -9.30
C GLY A 95 -7.97 3.27 -10.08
N ALA A 96 -8.58 2.13 -10.42
CA ALA A 96 -7.91 1.16 -11.27
C ALA A 96 -7.94 1.60 -12.75
N PHE A 97 -6.82 1.40 -13.46
CA PHE A 97 -6.73 1.58 -14.90
C PHE A 97 -6.15 0.33 -15.56
N PRO A 98 -6.56 0.06 -16.83
CA PRO A 98 -6.20 -1.19 -17.49
C PRO A 98 -4.73 -1.23 -17.90
N VAL A 99 -4.12 -2.42 -17.80
CA VAL A 99 -2.79 -2.73 -18.31
C VAL A 99 -2.82 -4.05 -19.05
N ASP A 100 -2.09 -4.10 -20.16
CA ASP A 100 -1.80 -5.36 -20.88
C ASP A 100 -0.53 -5.98 -20.31
N ARG A 101 -0.66 -7.10 -19.62
CA ARG A 101 0.49 -7.80 -19.01
C ARG A 101 1.26 -8.70 -19.98
N GLY A 102 0.81 -8.82 -21.22
CA GLY A 102 1.42 -9.67 -22.26
C GLY A 102 2.62 -9.05 -22.98
N GLY A 103 3.00 -7.80 -22.66
CA GLY A 103 4.12 -7.09 -23.28
C GLY A 103 4.63 -5.93 -22.42
N ASN A 104 5.60 -5.18 -22.94
CA ASN A 104 6.03 -3.92 -22.34
C ASN A 104 4.95 -2.87 -22.58
N ASP A 105 3.96 -2.77 -21.67
CA ASP A 105 2.90 -1.78 -21.77
C ASP A 105 3.42 -0.38 -21.41
N VAL A 106 4.03 0.27 -22.41
CA VAL A 106 4.53 1.65 -22.31
C VAL A 106 3.40 2.60 -21.92
N SER A 107 2.15 2.30 -22.32
CA SER A 107 0.99 3.15 -22.02
C SER A 107 0.69 3.15 -20.51
N ALA A 108 0.82 2.01 -19.85
CA ALA A 108 0.62 1.89 -18.41
C ALA A 108 1.67 2.69 -17.62
N VAL A 109 2.93 2.66 -18.07
CA VAL A 109 4.00 3.48 -17.47
C VAL A 109 3.74 4.97 -17.68
N LYS A 110 3.33 5.38 -18.88
CA LYS A 110 2.96 6.78 -19.16
C LYS A 110 1.80 7.24 -18.29
N ASN A 111 0.76 6.42 -18.12
CA ASN A 111 -0.36 6.71 -17.23
C ASN A 111 0.08 6.86 -15.77
N ALA A 112 0.99 6.01 -15.31
CA ALA A 112 1.55 6.09 -13.97
C ALA A 112 2.27 7.43 -13.74
N ILE A 113 3.12 7.82 -14.68
CA ILE A 113 3.85 9.09 -14.66
C ILE A 113 2.86 10.27 -14.68
N SER A 114 1.85 10.26 -15.55
CA SER A 114 0.82 11.31 -15.61
C SER A 114 0.08 11.47 -14.26
N LEU A 115 -0.34 10.37 -13.65
CA LEU A 115 -1.03 10.39 -12.36
C LEU A 115 -0.16 11.02 -11.26
N LEU A 116 1.10 10.62 -11.16
CA LEU A 116 2.03 11.17 -10.16
C LEU A 116 2.33 12.66 -10.43
N SER A 117 2.48 13.07 -11.69
CA SER A 117 2.67 14.48 -12.07
C SER A 117 1.44 15.33 -11.71
N GLU A 118 0.25 14.74 -11.69
CA GLU A 118 -0.99 15.37 -11.22
C GLU A 118 -1.15 15.31 -9.69
N LYS A 119 -0.11 14.93 -8.95
CA LYS A 119 -0.14 14.74 -7.49
C LYS A 119 -1.15 13.69 -7.02
N LYS A 120 -1.42 12.68 -7.83
CA LYS A 120 -2.22 11.51 -7.47
C LYS A 120 -1.29 10.38 -7.05
N SER A 121 -1.64 9.66 -5.97
CA SER A 121 -0.80 8.57 -5.47
C SER A 121 -1.05 7.28 -6.24
N MET A 122 0.01 6.53 -6.50
CA MET A 122 -0.04 5.29 -7.25
C MET A 122 0.47 4.11 -6.43
N GLY A 123 -0.31 3.02 -6.39
CA GLY A 123 0.08 1.77 -5.76
C GLY A 123 0.85 0.85 -6.72
N ILE A 124 2.00 0.39 -6.30
CA ILE A 124 2.85 -0.54 -7.04
C ILE A 124 3.26 -1.70 -6.13
N PHE A 125 3.22 -2.90 -6.69
CA PHE A 125 3.76 -4.10 -6.04
C PHE A 125 5.10 -4.44 -6.69
N PRO A 126 6.25 -4.18 -6.02
CA PRO A 126 7.56 -4.33 -6.64
C PRO A 126 7.85 -5.73 -7.17
N GLN A 127 7.28 -6.76 -6.55
CA GLN A 127 7.44 -8.15 -6.97
C GLN A 127 6.89 -8.45 -8.38
N GLY A 128 5.99 -7.60 -8.90
CA GLY A 128 5.40 -7.72 -10.25
C GLY A 128 4.36 -8.83 -10.43
N HIS A 129 4.31 -9.80 -9.55
CA HIS A 129 3.28 -10.84 -9.45
C HIS A 129 3.06 -11.29 -8.00
N ARG A 130 2.07 -12.15 -7.76
CA ARG A 130 1.68 -12.60 -6.43
C ARG A 130 2.51 -13.79 -5.98
N TYR A 131 3.11 -13.68 -4.80
CA TYR A 131 3.83 -14.76 -4.13
C TYR A 131 3.03 -15.25 -2.93
N VAL A 132 2.11 -16.20 -3.17
CA VAL A 132 1.20 -16.73 -2.14
C VAL A 132 1.94 -17.68 -1.21
N GLY A 133 2.01 -17.34 0.08
CA GLY A 133 2.63 -18.19 1.10
C GLY A 133 4.15 -18.11 1.15
N VAL A 134 4.77 -17.22 0.37
CA VAL A 134 6.22 -17.01 0.32
C VAL A 134 6.57 -15.76 1.14
N ASP A 135 7.72 -15.80 1.82
CA ASP A 135 8.26 -14.61 2.47
C ASP A 135 8.71 -13.61 1.39
N PRO A 136 8.32 -12.32 1.47
CA PRO A 136 8.81 -11.31 0.53
C PRO A 136 10.33 -11.27 0.42
N ARG A 137 11.09 -11.52 1.48
CA ARG A 137 12.57 -11.59 1.46
C ARG A 137 13.11 -12.64 0.48
N GLU A 138 12.38 -13.71 0.23
CA GLU A 138 12.76 -14.77 -0.70
C GLU A 138 12.47 -14.42 -2.16
N THR A 139 11.97 -13.21 -2.43
CA THR A 139 11.55 -12.77 -3.77
C THR A 139 12.44 -11.62 -4.28
N LYS A 140 12.46 -11.43 -5.61
CA LYS A 140 13.21 -10.34 -6.23
C LYS A 140 12.26 -9.25 -6.74
N PRO A 141 12.45 -7.97 -6.36
CA PRO A 141 11.66 -6.87 -6.87
C PRO A 141 12.06 -6.50 -8.30
N LYS A 142 11.11 -5.93 -9.05
CA LYS A 142 11.29 -5.34 -10.38
C LYS A 142 11.36 -3.82 -10.29
N ASN A 143 12.07 -3.19 -11.19
CA ASN A 143 12.43 -1.77 -11.15
C ASN A 143 11.27 -0.77 -11.39
N GLY A 144 10.02 -1.21 -11.37
CA GLY A 144 8.86 -0.35 -11.63
C GLY A 144 8.70 0.81 -10.64
N VAL A 145 9.03 0.59 -9.35
CA VAL A 145 8.99 1.63 -8.32
C VAL A 145 10.02 2.72 -8.62
N ALA A 146 11.27 2.34 -8.87
CA ALA A 146 12.32 3.27 -9.20
C ALA A 146 12.04 4.03 -10.50
N LEU A 147 11.56 3.31 -11.54
CA LEU A 147 11.25 3.92 -12.84
C LEU A 147 10.25 5.08 -12.71
N VAL A 148 9.14 4.87 -12.00
CA VAL A 148 8.13 5.94 -11.88
C VAL A 148 8.55 7.04 -10.91
N SER A 149 9.23 6.69 -9.80
CA SER A 149 9.74 7.67 -8.84
C SER A 149 10.77 8.59 -9.49
N THR A 150 11.77 8.05 -10.20
CA THR A 150 12.83 8.85 -10.86
C THR A 150 12.31 9.71 -12.02
N LYS A 151 11.28 9.26 -12.73
CA LYS A 151 10.67 10.04 -13.83
C LYS A 151 9.78 11.18 -13.35
N THR A 152 9.34 11.16 -12.10
CA THR A 152 8.37 12.14 -11.57
C THR A 152 8.90 12.94 -10.38
N GLY A 153 10.02 12.54 -9.77
CA GLY A 153 10.50 13.06 -8.50
C GLY A 153 9.57 12.71 -7.32
N ALA A 154 8.71 11.68 -7.49
CA ALA A 154 7.74 11.32 -6.47
C ALA A 154 8.41 10.54 -5.33
N ASP A 155 8.07 10.91 -4.11
CA ASP A 155 8.45 10.19 -2.90
C ASP A 155 7.88 8.78 -2.87
N ILE A 156 8.57 7.86 -2.20
CA ILE A 156 8.13 6.47 -2.05
C ILE A 156 7.56 6.26 -0.65
N LEU A 157 6.37 5.65 -0.57
CA LEU A 157 5.75 5.28 0.70
C LEU A 157 5.66 3.75 0.81
N PRO A 158 6.59 3.10 1.53
CA PRO A 158 6.56 1.67 1.74
C PRO A 158 5.42 1.28 2.68
N CYS A 159 4.74 0.19 2.34
CA CYS A 159 3.71 -0.43 3.17
C CYS A 159 3.95 -1.94 3.25
N TYR A 160 3.44 -2.57 4.29
CA TYR A 160 3.43 -4.02 4.38
C TYR A 160 2.02 -4.54 4.59
N ILE A 161 1.63 -5.54 3.80
CA ILE A 161 0.34 -6.23 3.96
C ILE A 161 0.60 -7.54 4.67
N TRP A 162 0.35 -7.55 5.97
CA TRP A 162 0.54 -8.73 6.81
C TRP A 162 -0.68 -9.63 6.78
N ARG A 163 -0.46 -10.90 6.52
CA ARG A 163 -1.44 -11.98 6.64
C ARG A 163 -0.79 -13.22 7.21
N LYS A 164 -1.51 -13.95 8.02
CA LYS A 164 -0.99 -15.21 8.58
C LYS A 164 -0.55 -16.16 7.46
N ASN A 165 0.75 -16.56 7.51
CA ASN A 165 1.41 -17.41 6.53
C ASN A 165 1.38 -16.84 5.09
N ASN A 166 1.38 -15.52 4.94
CA ASN A 166 1.30 -14.83 3.64
C ASN A 166 0.16 -15.32 2.73
N LYS A 167 -0.99 -15.71 3.34
CA LYS A 167 -2.17 -16.22 2.63
C LYS A 167 -3.43 -15.45 3.01
N PHE A 168 -4.15 -14.97 2.01
CA PHE A 168 -5.48 -14.38 2.21
C PHE A 168 -6.51 -15.45 2.58
N LYS A 169 -7.33 -15.14 3.55
CA LYS A 169 -8.55 -15.90 3.86
C LYS A 169 -9.63 -14.93 4.33
N LEU A 170 -10.84 -15.10 3.81
CA LEU A 170 -11.99 -14.28 4.18
C LEU A 170 -12.22 -14.32 5.70
N PHE A 171 -12.63 -13.20 6.29
CA PHE A 171 -12.81 -12.98 7.74
C PHE A 171 -11.55 -13.14 8.60
N ARG A 172 -10.41 -13.57 8.03
CA ARG A 172 -9.15 -13.62 8.76
C ARG A 172 -8.50 -12.23 8.78
N ARG A 173 -7.95 -11.89 9.94
CA ARG A 173 -7.25 -10.62 10.15
C ARG A 173 -6.18 -10.36 9.08
N THR A 174 -6.29 -9.19 8.45
CA THR A 174 -5.28 -8.58 7.61
C THR A 174 -4.82 -7.29 8.29
N TYR A 175 -3.51 -7.04 8.33
CA TYR A 175 -3.00 -5.74 8.75
C TYR A 175 -2.36 -5.05 7.53
N VAL A 176 -2.56 -3.74 7.42
CA VAL A 176 -1.81 -2.88 6.51
C VAL A 176 -0.97 -1.96 7.37
N ILE A 177 0.32 -2.10 7.28
CA ILE A 177 1.31 -1.32 8.03
C ILE A 177 1.84 -0.23 7.11
N ILE A 178 1.67 1.03 7.48
CA ILE A 178 2.19 2.17 6.72
C ILE A 178 3.56 2.52 7.30
N GLY A 179 4.58 2.57 6.44
CA GLY A 179 5.94 2.95 6.79
C GLY A 179 6.17 4.46 6.74
N ASP A 180 7.41 4.86 6.95
CA ASP A 180 7.83 6.24 6.78
C ASP A 180 8.07 6.55 5.31
N VAL A 181 7.75 7.78 4.90
CA VAL A 181 8.04 8.28 3.55
C VAL A 181 9.55 8.24 3.31
N ILE A 182 9.96 7.77 2.16
CA ILE A 182 11.31 7.90 1.63
C ILE A 182 11.28 9.08 0.65
N PRO A 183 11.80 10.25 1.03
CA PRO A 183 11.85 11.41 0.16
C PRO A 183 12.69 11.12 -1.08
N PHE A 184 12.24 11.55 -2.26
CA PHE A 184 12.99 11.31 -3.50
C PHE A 184 14.40 11.88 -3.43
N ASP A 185 14.57 13.08 -2.88
CA ASP A 185 15.88 13.72 -2.75
C ASP A 185 16.84 12.92 -1.87
N SER A 186 16.34 12.17 -0.88
CA SER A 186 17.17 11.30 -0.02
C SER A 186 17.74 10.09 -0.75
N LEU A 187 17.20 9.76 -1.91
CA LEU A 187 17.69 8.64 -2.73
C LEU A 187 18.99 8.96 -3.47
N ASN A 188 19.37 10.25 -3.57
CA ASN A 188 20.56 10.70 -4.28
C ASN A 188 20.69 10.05 -5.68
N TYR A 189 19.58 10.11 -6.45
CA TYR A 189 19.51 9.47 -7.76
C TYR A 189 20.54 10.04 -8.74
N ASN A 190 21.37 9.17 -9.30
CA ASN A 190 22.33 9.54 -10.35
C ASN A 190 21.93 8.85 -11.68
N PRO A 191 21.41 9.60 -12.68
CA PRO A 191 20.96 9.03 -13.94
C PRO A 191 22.09 8.40 -14.77
N GLU A 192 23.35 8.79 -14.54
CA GLU A 192 24.52 8.28 -15.26
C GLU A 192 25.10 7.00 -14.65
N ALA A 193 24.70 6.66 -13.41
CA ALA A 193 25.22 5.48 -12.74
C ALA A 193 24.44 4.21 -13.15
N SER A 194 25.21 3.17 -13.46
CA SER A 194 24.61 1.86 -13.75
C SER A 194 23.93 1.25 -12.52
N GLY A 195 22.78 0.62 -12.71
CA GLY A 195 22.09 -0.11 -11.64
C GLY A 195 21.25 0.74 -10.69
N GLU A 196 21.11 2.05 -10.90
CA GLU A 196 20.38 2.97 -10.03
C GLU A 196 18.92 2.56 -9.79
N TYR A 197 18.21 2.10 -10.81
CA TYR A 197 16.84 1.61 -10.65
C TYR A 197 16.77 0.39 -9.72
N ALA A 198 17.73 -0.52 -9.82
CA ALA A 198 17.80 -1.68 -8.93
C ALA A 198 18.12 -1.23 -7.50
N ARG A 199 19.07 -0.30 -7.30
CA ARG A 199 19.42 0.25 -6.00
C ARG A 199 18.23 0.90 -5.31
N ILE A 200 17.53 1.81 -5.99
CA ILE A 200 16.36 2.51 -5.44
C ILE A 200 15.22 1.52 -5.13
N THR A 201 14.96 0.59 -6.04
CA THR A 201 13.93 -0.44 -5.83
C THR A 201 14.27 -1.31 -4.63
N ASN A 202 15.53 -1.70 -4.45
CA ASN A 202 15.96 -2.51 -3.30
C ASN A 202 15.84 -1.74 -1.98
N ILE A 203 16.15 -0.45 -1.95
CA ILE A 203 15.92 0.40 -0.78
C ILE A 203 14.43 0.37 -0.38
N ALA A 204 13.53 0.60 -1.33
CA ALA A 204 12.10 0.59 -1.07
C ALA A 204 11.60 -0.80 -0.64
N PHE A 205 12.09 -1.86 -1.29
CA PHE A 205 11.68 -3.22 -1.01
C PHE A 205 12.21 -3.74 0.34
N ASP A 206 13.43 -3.35 0.70
CA ASP A 206 13.99 -3.63 2.03
C ASP A 206 13.14 -3.00 3.14
N LYS A 207 12.72 -1.74 2.99
CA LYS A 207 11.81 -1.09 3.94
C LYS A 207 10.47 -1.82 4.06
N ILE A 208 9.90 -2.32 2.94
CA ILE A 208 8.69 -3.15 2.98
C ILE A 208 8.92 -4.41 3.83
N CYS A 209 10.00 -5.14 3.59
CA CYS A 209 10.30 -6.37 4.32
C CYS A 209 10.54 -6.11 5.81
N THR A 210 11.31 -5.09 6.15
CA THR A 210 11.59 -4.67 7.53
C THR A 210 10.29 -4.35 8.30
N LEU A 211 9.34 -3.63 7.69
CA LEU A 211 8.02 -3.39 8.30
C LEU A 211 7.29 -4.70 8.68
N GLY A 212 7.41 -5.71 7.84
CA GLY A 212 6.81 -7.02 8.10
C GLY A 212 7.50 -7.76 9.25
N GLU A 213 8.82 -7.76 9.28
CA GLU A 213 9.66 -8.40 10.30
C GLU A 213 9.43 -7.76 11.69
N GLU A 214 9.44 -6.42 11.76
CA GLU A 214 9.16 -5.67 12.98
C GLU A 214 7.76 -5.97 13.52
N PHE A 215 6.75 -5.99 12.63
CA PHE A 215 5.38 -6.28 13.02
C PHE A 215 5.21 -7.74 13.48
N ASP A 216 5.87 -8.70 12.86
CA ASP A 216 5.89 -10.10 13.33
C ASP A 216 6.51 -10.23 14.72
N ALA A 217 7.62 -9.52 14.99
CA ALA A 217 8.25 -9.48 16.30
C ALA A 217 7.31 -8.91 17.36
N GLU A 218 6.63 -7.79 17.07
CA GLU A 218 5.62 -7.22 17.97
C GLU A 218 4.46 -8.18 18.27
N LEU A 219 3.95 -8.88 17.24
CA LEU A 219 2.87 -9.84 17.43
C LEU A 219 3.29 -11.03 18.30
N LYS A 220 4.53 -11.50 18.14
CA LYS A 220 5.10 -12.57 18.99
C LYS A 220 5.23 -12.10 20.43
N ALA A 221 5.77 -10.91 20.68
CA ALA A 221 5.91 -10.33 22.01
C ALA A 221 4.54 -10.14 22.70
N LYS A 222 3.55 -9.57 22.01
CA LYS A 222 2.17 -9.41 22.55
C LYS A 222 1.52 -10.75 22.92
N LYS A 223 1.77 -11.82 22.15
CA LYS A 223 1.27 -13.17 22.47
C LYS A 223 1.97 -13.78 23.68
N ALA A 224 3.29 -13.61 23.81
CA ALA A 224 4.07 -14.09 24.95
C ALA A 224 3.61 -13.43 26.25
N ASN A 225 3.47 -12.11 26.28
CA ASN A 225 2.99 -11.35 27.42
C ASN A 225 1.55 -11.77 27.83
N LYS A 226 0.65 -11.99 26.84
CA LYS A 226 -0.70 -12.46 27.14
C LYS A 226 -0.73 -13.87 27.77
N LYS A 227 0.18 -14.75 27.35
CA LYS A 227 0.33 -16.09 27.95
C LYS A 227 0.87 -16.01 29.39
N ALA A 228 1.88 -15.16 29.64
CA ALA A 228 2.44 -14.94 30.96
C ALA A 228 1.39 -14.43 31.95
N ASN A 229 0.66 -13.36 31.58
CA ASN A 229 -0.40 -12.79 32.40
C ASN A 229 -1.59 -13.75 32.66
N LYS A 230 -1.85 -14.71 31.74
CA LYS A 230 -2.88 -15.72 31.95
C LYS A 230 -2.43 -16.81 32.92
N LYS A 231 -1.11 -17.14 32.96
CA LYS A 231 -0.55 -18.10 33.90
C LYS A 231 -0.51 -17.52 35.32
N SER A 232 -0.09 -16.25 35.47
CA SER A 232 -0.05 -15.60 36.82
C SER A 232 -1.43 -15.48 37.45
N LYS A 233 -2.47 -15.16 36.64
CA LYS A 233 -3.86 -15.10 37.14
C LYS A 233 -4.44 -16.47 37.53
N LYS A 234 -3.93 -17.56 37.00
CA LYS A 234 -4.38 -18.93 37.32
C LYS A 234 -3.73 -19.43 38.61
N SER A 235 -2.46 -19.10 38.83
CA SER A 235 -1.76 -19.46 40.07
C SER A 235 -2.22 -18.69 41.32
N SER A 236 -2.74 -17.46 41.15
CA SER A 236 -3.30 -16.66 42.24
C SER A 236 -4.78 -16.96 42.54
N GLY A 237 -5.45 -17.80 41.75
CA GLY A 237 -6.84 -18.21 41.94
C GLY A 237 -6.99 -19.56 42.67
N ASP A 238 -5.92 -20.37 42.70
CA ASP A 238 -5.92 -21.69 43.34
C ASP A 238 -5.46 -21.65 44.81
N GLU A 239 -5.19 -20.43 45.38
CA GLU A 239 -4.82 -20.21 46.81
C GLU A 239 -5.98 -19.65 47.65
N LYS A 240 -7.23 -19.85 47.24
CA LYS A 240 -8.40 -19.43 48.03
C LYS A 240 -9.33 -20.59 48.32
#